data_943afd99b1e105dc5b12ac33d65871b4
#
_entry.id   943afd99b1e105dc5b12ac33d65871b4
#
_cell.length_a   1.000
_cell.length_b   1.000
_cell.length_c   1.000
_cell.angle_alpha   90.00
_cell.angle_beta   90.00
_cell.angle_gamma   90.00
#
_symmetry.space_group_name_H-M   'P 1'
#
loop_
_entity.id
_entity.type
_entity.pdbx_description
1 polymer ?
#
loop_
_entity_poly.entity_id
_entity_poly.type
_entity_poly.pdbx_seq_one_letter_code
_entity_poly.pdbx_strand_id
1 'polypeptide(L)'
;VDHLSRHCLRDGLFFQPIVHTGLNPYLSVQLARAKLALGDAEGCMEILQALARSASSTWCWPEAIHPRTGGGCMGDGDHGWAAAEFLSLLRLILVRETAEGLELLSGTPADWIARGGVRLTGATTSFGTLDLEVRPRNEGRTLVEWALVRSGGQDAGTIVLAMPHGDGIRRHHLLPSSTGRLVLGPDGKPDTETP
;
A
#
# COMPACT_ATOMS: atom_id res chain seq x y z
N VAL A 1 14.55 -2.03 11.30
CA VAL A 1 14.33 -1.94 9.86
C VAL A 1 15.65 -1.67 9.14
N ASP A 2 16.40 -0.63 9.45
CA ASP A 2 17.64 -0.22 8.75
C ASP A 2 18.71 -1.30 8.69
N HIS A 3 18.89 -2.05 9.79
CA HIS A 3 19.81 -3.19 9.81
C HIS A 3 19.40 -4.25 8.78
N LEU A 4 18.14 -4.63 8.76
CA LEU A 4 17.61 -5.62 7.81
C LEU A 4 17.70 -5.13 6.37
N SER A 5 17.38 -3.85 6.12
CA SER A 5 17.48 -3.26 4.79
C SER A 5 18.90 -3.27 4.25
N ARG A 6 19.91 -2.96 5.11
CA ARG A 6 21.32 -2.94 4.69
C ARG A 6 21.96 -4.31 4.53
N HIS A 7 21.55 -5.30 5.34
CA HIS A 7 22.25 -6.58 5.41
C HIS A 7 21.48 -7.76 4.81
N CYS A 8 20.14 -7.65 4.70
CA CYS A 8 19.29 -8.74 4.27
C CYS A 8 18.59 -8.50 2.93
N LEU A 9 18.57 -7.26 2.38
CA LEU A 9 18.03 -7.04 1.04
C LEU A 9 19.05 -7.38 -0.05
N ARG A 10 18.61 -8.17 -1.03
CA ARG A 10 19.33 -8.46 -2.28
C ARG A 10 18.32 -8.38 -3.43
N ASP A 11 18.65 -7.65 -4.45
CA ASP A 11 17.75 -7.42 -5.62
C ASP A 11 16.35 -6.91 -5.22
N GLY A 12 16.27 -6.15 -4.11
CA GLY A 12 15.04 -5.61 -3.56
C GLY A 12 14.19 -6.58 -2.75
N LEU A 13 14.63 -7.83 -2.56
CA LEU A 13 13.93 -8.85 -1.77
C LEU A 13 14.75 -9.28 -0.54
N PHE A 14 14.05 -9.74 0.48
CA PHE A 14 14.67 -10.25 1.70
C PHE A 14 15.39 -11.57 1.44
N PHE A 15 16.70 -11.57 1.60
CA PHE A 15 17.52 -12.77 1.50
C PHE A 15 17.61 -13.48 2.85
N GLN A 16 17.17 -14.71 2.89
CA GLN A 16 17.19 -15.56 4.09
C GLN A 16 18.37 -16.55 4.03
N PRO A 17 19.44 -16.33 4.81
CA PRO A 17 20.61 -17.21 4.82
C PRO A 17 20.43 -18.38 5.79
N ILE A 18 19.54 -19.31 5.48
CA ILE A 18 19.32 -20.56 6.25
C ILE A 18 19.48 -21.78 5.34
N VAL A 19 19.16 -22.98 5.84
CA VAL A 19 19.31 -24.26 5.10
C VAL A 19 18.67 -24.22 3.71
N HIS A 20 17.57 -23.51 3.55
CA HIS A 20 16.90 -23.24 2.27
C HIS A 20 17.11 -21.78 1.87
N THR A 21 18.36 -21.44 1.60
CA THR A 21 18.78 -20.08 1.27
C THR A 21 18.15 -19.56 0.00
N GLY A 22 17.53 -18.40 0.06
CA GLY A 22 16.94 -17.72 -1.10
C GLY A 22 16.35 -16.37 -0.79
N LEU A 23 15.89 -15.69 -1.84
CA LEU A 23 15.07 -14.50 -1.74
C LEU A 23 13.67 -14.92 -1.33
N ASN A 24 13.18 -14.38 -0.23
CA ASN A 24 11.93 -14.81 0.36
C ASN A 24 10.83 -13.76 0.14
N PRO A 25 9.81 -14.04 -0.71
CA PRO A 25 8.76 -13.09 -1.04
C PRO A 25 7.94 -12.64 0.18
N TYR A 26 7.46 -13.56 1.01
CA TYR A 26 6.59 -13.18 2.13
C TYR A 26 7.33 -12.43 3.25
N LEU A 27 8.62 -12.76 3.53
CA LEU A 27 9.43 -11.98 4.47
C LEU A 27 9.77 -10.59 3.92
N SER A 28 9.90 -10.46 2.59
CA SER A 28 10.04 -9.15 1.94
C SER A 28 8.83 -8.27 2.22
N VAL A 29 7.62 -8.83 2.17
CA VAL A 29 6.40 -8.09 2.53
C VAL A 29 6.42 -7.62 3.99
N GLN A 30 6.88 -8.46 4.92
CA GLN A 30 6.97 -8.05 6.34
C GLN A 30 7.91 -6.86 6.51
N LEU A 31 9.03 -6.83 5.80
CA LEU A 31 9.93 -5.68 5.81
C LEU A 31 9.30 -4.45 5.17
N ALA A 32 8.61 -4.60 4.04
CA ALA A 32 7.88 -3.51 3.37
C ALA A 32 6.81 -2.88 4.29
N ARG A 33 6.04 -3.72 5.00
CA ARG A 33 5.04 -3.27 6.00
C ARG A 33 5.70 -2.48 7.13
N ALA A 34 6.83 -2.95 7.64
CA ALA A 34 7.57 -2.24 8.69
C ALA A 34 8.12 -0.89 8.19
N LYS A 35 8.62 -0.82 6.95
CA LYS A 35 9.04 0.43 6.31
C LYS A 35 7.88 1.42 6.21
N LEU A 36 6.75 0.98 5.68
CA LEU A 36 5.55 1.83 5.55
C LEU A 36 5.05 2.34 6.91
N ALA A 37 5.06 1.49 7.93
CA ALA A 37 4.68 1.88 9.29
C ALA A 37 5.59 2.95 9.89
N LEU A 38 6.87 2.98 9.49
CA LEU A 38 7.86 4.00 9.87
C LEU A 38 7.85 5.24 8.96
N GLY A 39 6.95 5.30 7.97
CA GLY A 39 6.84 6.42 7.03
C GLY A 39 7.75 6.31 5.80
N ASP A 40 8.50 5.22 5.63
CA ASP A 40 9.32 4.94 4.46
C ASP A 40 8.45 4.30 3.34
N ALA A 41 7.62 5.13 2.71
CA ALA A 41 6.74 4.70 1.63
C ALA A 41 7.53 4.32 0.37
N GLU A 42 8.64 5.00 0.09
CA GLU A 42 9.52 4.72 -1.05
C GLU A 42 10.14 3.33 -0.91
N GLY A 43 10.77 3.04 0.22
CA GLY A 43 11.36 1.72 0.45
C GLY A 43 10.33 0.58 0.52
N CYS A 44 9.09 0.87 0.90
CA CYS A 44 7.98 -0.08 0.77
C CYS A 44 7.67 -0.37 -0.70
N MET A 45 7.60 0.67 -1.54
CA MET A 45 7.32 0.55 -2.98
C MET A 45 8.45 -0.14 -3.75
N GLU A 46 9.71 0.08 -3.38
CA GLU A 46 10.85 -0.64 -3.96
C GLU A 46 10.70 -2.17 -3.79
N ILE A 47 10.34 -2.60 -2.58
CA ILE A 47 10.09 -4.02 -2.30
C ILE A 47 8.88 -4.53 -3.07
N LEU A 48 7.77 -3.78 -3.09
CA LEU A 48 6.58 -4.17 -3.87
C LEU A 48 6.90 -4.37 -5.35
N GLN A 49 7.67 -3.46 -5.94
CA GLN A 49 8.10 -3.55 -7.32
C GLN A 49 9.03 -4.75 -7.57
N ALA A 50 9.93 -5.05 -6.63
CA ALA A 50 10.80 -6.22 -6.71
C ALA A 50 9.98 -7.53 -6.63
N LEU A 51 8.98 -7.59 -5.77
CA LEU A 51 8.03 -8.69 -5.70
C LEU A 51 7.28 -8.86 -7.04
N ALA A 52 6.74 -7.77 -7.60
CA ALA A 52 6.03 -7.81 -8.87
C ALA A 52 6.93 -8.30 -10.02
N ARG A 53 8.19 -7.86 -10.08
CA ARG A 53 9.16 -8.34 -11.08
C ARG A 53 9.54 -9.81 -10.92
N SER A 54 9.49 -10.34 -9.71
CA SER A 54 9.85 -11.73 -9.39
C SER A 54 8.67 -12.71 -9.51
N ALA A 55 7.47 -12.22 -9.76
CA ALA A 55 6.28 -13.05 -9.92
C ALA A 55 6.35 -13.91 -11.19
N SER A 56 5.76 -15.10 -11.13
CA SER A 56 5.47 -15.88 -12.33
C SER A 56 4.43 -15.19 -13.21
N SER A 57 4.20 -15.72 -14.41
CA SER A 57 3.14 -15.21 -15.32
C SER A 57 1.72 -15.34 -14.72
N THR A 58 1.56 -16.18 -13.71
CA THR A 58 0.29 -16.39 -12.97
C THR A 58 0.22 -15.60 -11.66
N TRP A 59 1.17 -14.71 -11.40
CA TRP A 59 1.29 -13.93 -10.17
C TRP A 59 1.44 -14.80 -8.91
N CYS A 60 2.22 -15.87 -9.05
CA CYS A 60 2.60 -16.75 -7.96
C CYS A 60 4.10 -16.70 -7.70
N TRP A 61 4.50 -17.12 -6.53
CA TRP A 61 5.89 -17.19 -6.08
C TRP A 61 6.16 -18.53 -5.41
N PRO A 62 7.39 -19.05 -5.51
CA PRO A 62 7.85 -20.09 -4.60
C PRO A 62 8.07 -19.47 -3.20
N GLU A 63 8.22 -20.30 -2.19
CA GLU A 63 8.56 -19.83 -0.83
C GLU A 63 9.91 -19.10 -0.81
N ALA A 64 10.90 -19.63 -1.55
CA ALA A 64 12.16 -18.94 -1.76
C ALA A 64 12.61 -19.03 -3.22
N ILE A 65 13.17 -17.91 -3.72
CA ILE A 65 13.67 -17.75 -5.09
C ILE A 65 15.19 -17.84 -5.06
N HIS A 66 15.76 -18.65 -5.92
CA HIS A 66 17.21 -18.78 -6.05
C HIS A 66 17.81 -17.51 -6.71
N PRO A 67 18.73 -16.79 -6.04
CA PRO A 67 19.14 -15.45 -6.47
C PRO A 67 19.88 -15.40 -7.82
N ARG A 68 20.47 -16.51 -8.28
CA ARG A 68 21.17 -16.57 -9.57
C ARG A 68 20.31 -17.07 -10.71
N THR A 69 19.38 -17.97 -10.45
CA THR A 69 18.59 -18.60 -11.52
C THR A 69 17.19 -18.01 -11.64
N GLY A 70 16.70 -17.31 -10.61
CA GLY A 70 15.33 -16.81 -10.54
C GLY A 70 14.28 -17.90 -10.36
N GLY A 71 14.68 -19.18 -10.32
CA GLY A 71 13.78 -20.31 -10.08
C GLY A 71 13.51 -20.55 -8.60
N GLY A 72 12.50 -21.35 -8.29
CA GLY A 72 12.20 -21.77 -6.93
C GLY A 72 13.32 -22.66 -6.36
N CYS A 73 13.71 -22.41 -5.12
CA CYS A 73 14.64 -23.25 -4.37
C CYS A 73 14.04 -23.77 -3.05
N MET A 74 12.83 -23.35 -2.74
CA MET A 74 11.98 -23.90 -1.68
C MET A 74 10.52 -23.74 -2.06
N GLY A 75 9.70 -24.77 -1.80
CA GLY A 75 8.30 -24.83 -2.23
C GLY A 75 8.14 -25.20 -3.72
N ASP A 76 6.90 -25.37 -4.12
CA ASP A 76 6.51 -25.87 -5.46
C ASP A 76 6.25 -24.75 -6.49
N GLY A 77 6.40 -23.49 -6.13
CA GLY A 77 6.15 -22.36 -7.02
C GLY A 77 4.84 -21.62 -6.76
N ASP A 78 3.89 -22.20 -6.05
CA ASP A 78 2.57 -21.62 -5.77
C ASP A 78 2.37 -21.41 -4.26
N HIS A 79 3.30 -20.66 -3.65
CA HIS A 79 3.29 -20.43 -2.21
C HIS A 79 2.16 -19.49 -1.79
N GLY A 80 1.09 -20.03 -1.19
CA GLY A 80 -0.11 -19.29 -0.84
C GLY A 80 0.13 -18.11 0.11
N TRP A 81 1.08 -18.21 1.04
CA TRP A 81 1.46 -17.11 1.92
C TRP A 81 2.05 -15.93 1.15
N ALA A 82 2.92 -16.19 0.18
CA ALA A 82 3.50 -15.12 -0.62
C ALA A 82 2.42 -14.34 -1.38
N ALA A 83 1.46 -15.05 -2.00
CA ALA A 83 0.35 -14.44 -2.70
C ALA A 83 -0.58 -13.66 -1.74
N ALA A 84 -0.93 -14.22 -0.59
CA ALA A 84 -1.76 -13.57 0.41
C ALA A 84 -1.10 -12.30 0.98
N GLU A 85 0.19 -12.37 1.30
CA GLU A 85 0.95 -11.23 1.81
C GLU A 85 1.14 -10.14 0.75
N PHE A 86 1.32 -10.49 -0.51
CA PHE A 86 1.37 -9.51 -1.61
C PHE A 86 0.05 -8.73 -1.73
N LEU A 87 -1.10 -9.41 -1.70
CA LEU A 87 -2.41 -8.77 -1.71
C LEU A 87 -2.63 -7.91 -0.46
N SER A 88 -2.19 -8.41 0.70
CA SER A 88 -2.25 -7.65 1.96
C SER A 88 -1.40 -6.38 1.91
N LEU A 89 -0.23 -6.43 1.26
CA LEU A 89 0.62 -5.25 1.08
C LEU A 89 -0.02 -4.23 0.14
N LEU A 90 -0.59 -4.66 -1.00
CA LEU A 90 -1.32 -3.78 -1.90
C LEU A 90 -2.46 -3.07 -1.18
N ARG A 91 -3.23 -3.82 -0.37
CA ARG A 91 -4.29 -3.24 0.43
C ARG A 91 -3.75 -2.23 1.45
N LEU A 92 -2.66 -2.55 2.15
CA LEU A 92 -2.06 -1.71 3.18
C LEU A 92 -1.55 -0.36 2.63
N ILE A 93 -1.03 -0.34 1.41
CA ILE A 93 -0.60 0.86 0.70
C ILE A 93 -1.78 1.83 0.49
N LEU A 94 -2.97 1.28 0.23
CA LEU A 94 -4.18 2.04 -0.02
C LEU A 94 -4.96 2.37 1.25
N VAL A 95 -5.06 1.41 2.17
CA VAL A 95 -5.83 1.53 3.42
C VAL A 95 -5.05 0.88 4.56
N ARG A 96 -4.65 1.68 5.51
CA ARG A 96 -4.01 1.24 6.74
C ARG A 96 -4.91 1.50 7.94
N GLU A 97 -5.15 0.46 8.73
CA GLU A 97 -5.84 0.57 10.01
C GLU A 97 -4.84 0.95 11.09
N THR A 98 -5.16 1.95 11.89
CA THR A 98 -4.39 2.41 13.05
C THR A 98 -5.23 2.30 14.31
N ALA A 99 -4.63 2.51 15.48
CA ALA A 99 -5.37 2.55 16.73
C ALA A 99 -6.42 3.70 16.76
N GLU A 100 -6.15 4.77 16.01
CA GLU A 100 -6.97 5.97 15.95
C GLU A 100 -8.03 5.93 14.82
N GLY A 101 -7.93 5.00 13.87
CA GLY A 101 -8.86 4.92 12.74
C GLY A 101 -8.23 4.43 11.43
N LEU A 102 -8.57 5.07 10.33
CA LEU A 102 -8.10 4.73 8.99
C LEU A 102 -7.12 5.77 8.44
N GLU A 103 -6.00 5.33 7.92
CA GLU A 103 -5.11 6.13 7.09
C GLU A 103 -5.18 5.64 5.65
N LEU A 104 -5.59 6.53 4.73
CA LEU A 104 -5.82 6.22 3.33
C LEU A 104 -4.65 6.72 2.50
N LEU A 105 -4.19 5.92 1.54
CA LEU A 105 -3.19 6.24 0.52
C LEU A 105 -1.76 6.50 1.05
N SER A 106 -1.43 6.13 2.29
CA SER A 106 -0.14 6.46 2.91
C SER A 106 1.09 5.86 2.22
N GLY A 107 0.91 4.83 1.42
CA GLY A 107 1.96 4.22 0.59
C GLY A 107 1.75 4.38 -0.91
N THR A 108 0.74 5.13 -1.34
CA THR A 108 0.35 5.23 -2.74
C THR A 108 1.28 6.18 -3.51
N PRO A 109 1.93 5.73 -4.60
CA PRO A 109 2.75 6.60 -5.42
C PRO A 109 1.93 7.68 -6.12
N ALA A 110 2.52 8.87 -6.27
CA ALA A 110 1.88 10.00 -6.97
C ALA A 110 1.52 9.67 -8.43
N ASP A 111 2.35 8.87 -9.11
CA ASP A 111 2.12 8.48 -10.49
C ASP A 111 0.92 7.55 -10.69
N TRP A 112 0.53 6.73 -9.69
CA TRP A 112 -0.70 5.95 -9.76
C TRP A 112 -1.93 6.86 -9.82
N ILE A 113 -1.92 7.91 -9.03
CA ILE A 113 -2.99 8.92 -9.03
C ILE A 113 -3.00 9.68 -10.34
N ALA A 114 -1.85 10.14 -10.80
CA ALA A 114 -1.72 10.96 -12.00
C ALA A 114 -2.09 10.20 -13.30
N ARG A 115 -1.78 8.91 -13.41
CA ARG A 115 -2.03 8.11 -14.62
C ARG A 115 -3.47 7.63 -14.79
N GLY A 116 -4.28 7.61 -13.77
CA GLY A 116 -5.66 7.12 -13.91
C GLY A 116 -6.45 7.13 -12.61
N GLY A 117 -5.80 7.46 -11.53
CA GLY A 117 -6.39 7.42 -10.21
C GLY A 117 -6.35 6.05 -9.55
N VAL A 118 -6.96 5.99 -8.39
CA VAL A 118 -7.05 4.78 -7.57
C VAL A 118 -8.51 4.55 -7.21
N ARG A 119 -8.97 3.33 -7.36
CA ARG A 119 -10.31 2.92 -6.93
C ARG A 119 -10.21 1.67 -6.06
N LEU A 120 -10.87 1.72 -4.91
CA LEU A 120 -11.03 0.61 -3.99
C LEU A 120 -12.52 0.46 -3.70
N THR A 121 -13.06 -0.73 -3.89
CA THR A 121 -14.49 -1.00 -3.68
C THR A 121 -14.67 -2.14 -2.71
N GLY A 122 -15.54 -1.95 -1.71
CA GLY A 122 -15.91 -2.99 -0.76
C GLY A 122 -14.77 -3.43 0.17
N ALA A 123 -13.80 -2.55 0.47
CA ALA A 123 -12.71 -2.91 1.36
C ALA A 123 -13.20 -3.08 2.79
N THR A 124 -13.15 -4.30 3.29
CA THR A 124 -13.51 -4.60 4.69
C THR A 124 -12.45 -4.07 5.62
N THR A 125 -12.85 -3.29 6.62
CA THR A 125 -12.01 -2.78 7.70
C THR A 125 -12.64 -3.09 9.05
N SER A 126 -11.88 -2.91 10.15
CA SER A 126 -12.43 -3.02 11.53
C SER A 126 -13.53 -1.99 11.80
N PHE A 127 -13.60 -0.91 11.02
CA PHE A 127 -14.56 0.19 11.17
C PHE A 127 -15.77 0.06 10.24
N GLY A 128 -15.74 -0.88 9.30
CA GLY A 128 -16.80 -1.09 8.30
C GLY A 128 -16.26 -1.35 6.90
N THR A 129 -17.12 -1.26 5.91
CA THR A 129 -16.79 -1.44 4.49
C THR A 129 -16.53 -0.09 3.84
N LEU A 130 -15.35 0.08 3.27
CA LEU A 130 -14.87 1.32 2.66
C LEU A 130 -14.90 1.22 1.12
N ASP A 131 -15.50 2.21 0.50
CA ASP A 131 -15.28 2.57 -0.89
C ASP A 131 -14.43 3.85 -0.95
N LEU A 132 -13.45 3.88 -1.83
CA LEU A 132 -12.56 5.02 -2.04
C LEU A 132 -12.32 5.20 -3.53
N GLU A 133 -12.47 6.42 -4.01
CA GLU A 133 -12.08 6.77 -5.38
C GLU A 133 -11.25 8.06 -5.38
N VAL A 134 -10.10 8.01 -6.03
CA VAL A 134 -9.20 9.15 -6.21
C VAL A 134 -8.96 9.31 -7.70
N ARG A 135 -9.30 10.46 -8.25
CA ARG A 135 -9.21 10.73 -9.70
C ARG A 135 -8.49 12.04 -9.97
N PRO A 136 -7.56 12.06 -10.95
CA PRO A 136 -7.04 13.33 -11.43
C PRO A 136 -8.16 14.14 -12.12
N ARG A 137 -8.07 15.45 -12.01
CA ARG A 137 -8.94 16.44 -12.66
C ARG A 137 -8.08 17.40 -13.48
N ASN A 138 -8.73 18.23 -14.28
CA ASN A 138 -8.07 19.29 -15.04
C ASN A 138 -7.31 20.24 -14.10
N GLU A 139 -6.31 20.93 -14.63
CA GLU A 139 -5.51 21.94 -13.93
C GLU A 139 -4.76 21.40 -12.70
N GLY A 140 -4.35 20.11 -12.74
CA GLY A 140 -3.59 19.47 -11.65
C GLY A 140 -4.37 19.21 -10.37
N ARG A 141 -5.69 19.33 -10.41
CA ARG A 141 -6.57 19.03 -9.27
C ARG A 141 -6.75 17.52 -9.09
N THR A 142 -7.10 17.12 -7.89
CA THR A 142 -7.43 15.72 -7.57
C THR A 142 -8.76 15.65 -6.81
N LEU A 143 -9.67 14.84 -7.30
CA LEU A 143 -10.93 14.54 -6.63
C LEU A 143 -10.76 13.28 -5.79
N VAL A 144 -11.17 13.34 -4.54
CA VAL A 144 -11.25 12.22 -3.59
C VAL A 144 -12.69 12.05 -3.15
N GLU A 145 -13.24 10.85 -3.32
CA GLU A 145 -14.57 10.49 -2.86
C GLU A 145 -14.47 9.22 -2.01
N TRP A 146 -15.18 9.16 -0.90
CA TRP A 146 -15.20 7.99 -0.03
C TRP A 146 -16.61 7.73 0.52
N ALA A 147 -16.87 6.46 0.81
CA ALA A 147 -18.03 6.01 1.54
C ALA A 147 -17.61 4.91 2.53
N LEU A 148 -17.91 5.07 3.80
CA LEU A 148 -17.68 4.09 4.85
C LEU A 148 -19.02 3.62 5.41
N VAL A 149 -19.41 2.40 5.05
CA VAL A 149 -20.60 1.72 5.62
C VAL A 149 -20.15 1.05 6.91
N ARG A 150 -20.57 1.60 8.05
CA ARG A 150 -20.13 1.15 9.39
C ARG A 150 -20.70 -0.23 9.72
N SER A 151 -19.91 -1.05 10.37
CA SER A 151 -20.33 -2.31 10.96
C SER A 151 -20.43 -2.15 12.48
N GLY A 152 -21.65 -2.43 13.06
CA GLY A 152 -21.76 -2.71 14.49
C GLY A 152 -21.57 -1.57 15.48
N GLY A 153 -21.84 -0.31 15.15
CA GLY A 153 -21.94 0.78 16.11
C GLY A 153 -20.60 1.27 16.70
N GLN A 154 -19.45 0.82 16.19
CA GLN A 154 -18.16 1.38 16.54
C GLN A 154 -17.97 2.77 15.90
N ASP A 155 -17.36 3.67 16.66
CA ASP A 155 -16.94 4.96 16.10
C ASP A 155 -15.84 4.72 15.06
N ALA A 156 -15.95 5.36 13.91
CA ALA A 156 -14.98 5.17 12.81
C ALA A 156 -13.58 5.72 13.13
N GLY A 157 -13.39 6.25 14.31
CA GLY A 157 -12.15 6.94 14.64
C GLY A 157 -11.89 8.09 13.66
N THR A 158 -10.63 8.42 13.47
CA THR A 158 -10.19 9.46 12.55
C THR A 158 -9.97 8.84 11.16
N ILE A 159 -10.44 9.49 10.10
CA ILE A 159 -10.05 9.14 8.73
C ILE A 159 -9.02 10.17 8.27
N VAL A 160 -7.81 9.73 7.99
CA VAL A 160 -6.71 10.56 7.49
C VAL A 160 -6.41 10.19 6.06
N LEU A 161 -6.51 11.15 5.15
CA LEU A 161 -6.06 11.00 3.77
C LEU A 161 -4.61 11.46 3.68
N ALA A 162 -3.70 10.55 3.37
CA ALA A 162 -2.27 10.80 3.23
C ALA A 162 -1.90 10.84 1.75
N MET A 163 -1.95 12.03 1.16
CA MET A 163 -1.69 12.24 -0.28
C MET A 163 -0.22 12.51 -0.54
N PRO A 164 0.39 11.86 -1.56
CA PRO A 164 1.71 12.25 -2.03
C PRO A 164 1.67 13.67 -2.58
N HIS A 165 2.64 14.51 -2.17
CA HIS A 165 2.75 15.88 -2.64
C HIS A 165 4.20 16.36 -2.58
N GLY A 166 4.78 16.72 -3.74
CA GLY A 166 6.21 17.01 -3.82
C GLY A 166 7.04 15.80 -3.36
N ASP A 167 8.04 16.06 -2.54
CA ASP A 167 8.93 15.02 -1.98
C ASP A 167 8.38 14.39 -0.68
N GLY A 168 7.09 14.58 -0.37
CA GLY A 168 6.52 14.13 0.89
C GLY A 168 5.05 13.71 0.82
N ILE A 169 4.46 13.58 2.00
CA ILE A 169 3.06 13.23 2.18
C ILE A 169 2.34 14.36 2.90
N ARG A 170 1.27 14.86 2.29
CA ARG A 170 0.34 15.79 2.94
C ARG A 170 -0.84 15.03 3.55
N ARG A 171 -1.13 15.31 4.82
CA ARG A 171 -2.21 14.66 5.56
C ARG A 171 -3.41 15.59 5.67
N HIS A 172 -4.59 15.07 5.36
CA HIS A 172 -5.87 15.73 5.50
C HIS A 172 -6.74 14.91 6.46
N HIS A 173 -7.17 15.52 7.54
CA HIS A 173 -8.15 14.92 8.43
C HIS A 173 -9.53 15.09 7.80
N LEU A 174 -10.14 13.99 7.42
CA LEU A 174 -11.49 13.97 6.89
C LEU A 174 -12.48 13.96 8.06
N LEU A 175 -13.60 14.65 7.87
CA LEU A 175 -14.68 14.55 8.87
C LEU A 175 -15.12 13.08 8.96
N PRO A 176 -15.45 12.57 10.15
CA PRO A 176 -15.88 11.19 10.36
C PRO A 176 -17.29 10.92 9.84
N SER A 177 -17.62 11.52 8.68
CA SER A 177 -18.87 11.26 7.96
C SER A 177 -18.77 9.94 7.20
N SER A 178 -19.89 9.23 7.13
CA SER A 178 -19.96 7.97 6.38
C SER A 178 -19.68 8.13 4.88
N THR A 179 -19.85 9.33 4.35
CA THR A 179 -19.56 9.67 2.96
C THR A 179 -18.94 11.05 2.88
N GLY A 180 -18.09 11.27 1.91
CA GLY A 180 -17.48 12.58 1.70
C GLY A 180 -16.88 12.73 0.32
N ARG A 181 -16.62 14.01 0.00
CA ARG A 181 -15.98 14.44 -1.23
C ARG A 181 -15.02 15.58 -0.91
N LEU A 182 -13.83 15.52 -1.48
CA LEU A 182 -12.79 16.54 -1.32
C LEU A 182 -12.13 16.79 -2.67
N VAL A 183 -11.99 18.06 -3.05
CA VAL A 183 -11.16 18.45 -4.18
C VAL A 183 -9.86 19.05 -3.62
N LEU A 184 -8.74 18.55 -4.09
CA LEU A 184 -7.42 19.08 -3.78
C LEU A 184 -6.91 19.86 -4.98
N GLY A 185 -6.42 21.07 -4.74
CA GLY A 185 -5.75 21.90 -5.75
C GLY A 185 -4.36 21.36 -6.12
N PRO A 186 -3.72 21.97 -7.13
CA PRO A 186 -2.38 21.55 -7.56
C PRO A 186 -1.31 21.73 -6.47
N ASP A 187 -1.55 22.57 -5.49
CA ASP A 187 -0.71 22.73 -4.30
C ASP A 187 -0.99 21.67 -3.21
N GLY A 188 -1.90 20.71 -3.47
CA GLY A 188 -2.32 19.67 -2.55
C GLY A 188 -3.15 20.16 -1.37
N LYS A 189 -3.66 21.39 -1.37
CA LYS A 189 -4.58 21.88 -0.35
C LYS A 189 -6.03 21.69 -0.79
N PRO A 190 -6.97 21.60 0.17
CA PRO A 190 -8.39 21.63 -0.16
C PRO A 190 -8.72 22.85 -1.01
N ASP A 191 -9.37 22.61 -2.15
CA ASP A 191 -9.87 23.69 -3.01
C ASP A 191 -11.17 24.20 -2.42
N THR A 192 -11.27 25.52 -2.31
CA THR A 192 -12.47 26.20 -1.76
C THR A 192 -13.61 26.33 -2.78
N GLU A 193 -13.38 25.92 -4.02
CA GLU A 193 -14.46 25.84 -5.01
C GLU A 193 -15.39 24.67 -4.65
N THR A 194 -16.48 25.04 -4.04
CA THR A 194 -17.65 24.21 -3.77
C THR A 194 -18.28 23.73 -5.08
N PRO A 195 -18.99 22.59 -5.08
CA PRO A 195 -19.50 21.85 -6.23
C PRO A 195 -20.41 22.66 -7.12
#